data_5a7679dc8bd5b730884df01da73be3a4
#
_entry.id   5a7679dc8bd5b730884df01da73be3a4
#
_cell.length_a   1.000
_cell.length_b   1.000
_cell.length_c   1.000
_cell.angle_alpha   90.00
_cell.angle_beta   90.00
_cell.angle_gamma   90.00
#
_symmetry.space_group_name_H-M   'P 1'
#
loop_
_entity.id
_entity.type
_entity.pdbx_description
1 polymer ?
#
loop_
_entity_poly.entity_id
_entity_poly.type
_entity_poly.pdbx_seq_one_letter_code
_entity_poly.pdbx_strand_id
1 'polypeptide(L)'
;MARIAGIDLPLDKRIEIGLTYIYGIGRKSAQDILKAAGVDGDIRVKDLTEDQESALREVIDKHYTIEGDLRREVALNIKRLTEIGCYRGVRHRRGLPVRGQRTKTNARTRKGPKKTIANKKK
;
A
#
# COMPACT_ATOMS: atom_id res chain seq x y z
N MET A 1 -6.55 17.74 -13.87
CA MET A 1 -6.19 16.40 -13.37
C MET A 1 -6.01 16.46 -11.86
N ALA A 2 -6.71 15.61 -11.14
CA ALA A 2 -6.63 15.61 -9.68
C ALA A 2 -5.35 14.92 -9.21
N ARG A 3 -4.63 15.57 -8.34
CA ARG A 3 -3.36 15.07 -7.83
C ARG A 3 -3.33 15.21 -6.32
N ILE A 4 -3.24 14.10 -5.62
CA ILE A 4 -3.21 14.08 -4.16
C ILE A 4 -2.00 13.28 -3.71
N ALA A 5 -1.25 13.82 -2.76
CA ALA A 5 -0.04 13.18 -2.23
C ALA A 5 1.00 12.84 -3.32
N GLY A 6 1.05 13.65 -4.37
CA GLY A 6 1.96 13.44 -5.48
C GLY A 6 1.52 12.38 -6.48
N ILE A 7 0.32 11.82 -6.31
CA ILE A 7 -0.20 10.76 -7.17
C ILE A 7 -1.32 11.31 -8.04
N ASP A 8 -1.25 11.07 -9.34
CA ASP A 8 -2.32 11.43 -10.26
C ASP A 8 -3.44 10.41 -10.13
N LEU A 9 -4.63 10.89 -9.80
CA LEU A 9 -5.78 10.00 -9.63
C LEU A 9 -6.47 9.77 -10.98
N PRO A 10 -7.03 8.58 -11.21
CA PRO A 10 -7.76 8.32 -12.46
C PRO A 10 -9.04 9.13 -12.51
N LEU A 11 -9.21 9.90 -13.59
CA LEU A 11 -10.32 10.85 -13.72
C LEU A 11 -11.69 10.17 -13.86
N ASP A 12 -11.72 9.00 -14.46
CA ASP A 12 -12.97 8.30 -14.76
C ASP A 12 -13.52 7.49 -13.58
N LYS A 13 -12.77 7.36 -12.51
CA LYS A 13 -13.19 6.57 -11.34
C LYS A 13 -13.88 7.45 -10.31
N ARG A 14 -14.77 6.85 -9.52
CA ARG A 14 -15.33 7.55 -8.36
C ARG A 14 -14.21 7.89 -7.41
N ILE A 15 -14.38 8.98 -6.66
CA ILE A 15 -13.32 9.42 -5.75
C ILE A 15 -13.01 8.35 -4.69
N GLU A 16 -14.01 7.59 -4.25
CA GLU A 16 -13.80 6.49 -3.31
C GLU A 16 -12.80 5.46 -3.85
N ILE A 17 -12.93 5.11 -5.12
CA ILE A 17 -12.03 4.16 -5.77
C ILE A 17 -10.70 4.83 -6.14
N GLY A 18 -10.76 6.09 -6.58
CA GLY A 18 -9.56 6.85 -6.94
C GLY A 18 -8.57 6.96 -5.79
N LEU A 19 -9.06 7.20 -4.58
CA LEU A 19 -8.19 7.31 -3.40
C LEU A 19 -7.43 6.01 -3.11
N THR A 20 -7.97 4.87 -3.48
CA THR A 20 -7.29 3.59 -3.24
C THR A 20 -6.03 3.41 -4.08
N TYR A 21 -5.82 4.27 -5.09
CA TYR A 21 -4.60 4.26 -5.89
C TYR A 21 -3.39 4.82 -5.13
N ILE A 22 -3.64 5.47 -4.00
CA ILE A 22 -2.57 5.98 -3.13
C ILE A 22 -2.10 4.84 -2.22
N TYR A 23 -0.79 4.61 -2.17
CA TYR A 23 -0.23 3.57 -1.31
C TYR A 23 -0.51 3.90 0.16
N GLY A 24 -1.13 3.01 0.85
CA GLY A 24 -1.53 3.18 2.25
C GLY A 24 -3.02 3.49 2.44
N ILE A 25 -3.76 3.73 1.37
CA ILE A 25 -5.20 3.97 1.45
C ILE A 25 -5.92 2.83 0.75
N GLY A 26 -6.66 2.06 1.53
CA GLY A 26 -7.54 1.03 1.01
C GLY A 26 -8.97 1.56 0.94
N ARG A 27 -9.88 0.68 0.60
CA ARG A 27 -11.29 1.06 0.42
C ARG A 27 -11.91 1.64 1.69
N LYS A 28 -11.65 1.01 2.82
CA LYS A 28 -12.19 1.47 4.10
C LYS A 28 -11.61 2.82 4.51
N SER A 29 -10.30 2.98 4.34
CA SER A 29 -9.64 4.26 4.63
C SER A 29 -10.17 5.35 3.71
N ALA A 30 -10.41 5.05 2.43
CA ALA A 30 -10.99 5.99 1.50
C ALA A 30 -12.37 6.45 1.96
N GLN A 31 -13.21 5.53 2.41
CA GLN A 31 -14.54 5.86 2.93
C GLN A 31 -14.44 6.78 4.16
N ASP A 32 -13.55 6.49 5.08
CA ASP A 32 -13.36 7.29 6.28
C ASP A 32 -12.84 8.70 5.95
N ILE A 33 -11.94 8.81 4.99
CA ILE A 33 -11.41 10.10 4.54
C ILE A 33 -12.52 10.94 3.93
N LEU A 34 -13.34 10.36 3.06
CA LEU A 34 -14.44 11.07 2.43
C LEU A 34 -15.45 11.54 3.44
N LYS A 35 -15.76 10.72 4.42
CA LYS A 35 -16.68 11.07 5.49
C LYS A 35 -16.13 12.24 6.31
N ALA A 36 -14.87 12.20 6.68
CA ALA A 36 -14.23 13.27 7.45
C ALA A 36 -14.15 14.59 6.67
N ALA A 37 -13.93 14.51 5.36
CA ALA A 37 -13.86 15.69 4.49
C ALA A 37 -15.24 16.20 4.06
N GLY A 38 -16.30 15.43 4.29
CA GLY A 38 -17.64 15.80 3.86
C GLY A 38 -17.86 15.73 2.36
N VAL A 39 -17.15 14.84 1.67
CA VAL A 39 -17.25 14.67 0.23
C VAL A 39 -18.01 13.38 -0.09
N ASP A 40 -18.92 13.44 -1.07
CA ASP A 40 -19.65 12.26 -1.54
C ASP A 40 -18.71 11.33 -2.32
N GLY A 41 -18.66 10.07 -1.92
CA GLY A 41 -17.79 9.08 -2.55
C GLY A 41 -18.17 8.73 -3.98
N ASP A 42 -19.38 9.05 -4.41
CA ASP A 42 -19.85 8.74 -5.77
C ASP A 42 -19.44 9.78 -6.81
N ILE A 43 -18.88 10.91 -6.39
CA ILE A 43 -18.38 11.94 -7.30
C ILE A 43 -17.17 11.38 -8.06
N ARG A 44 -17.15 11.57 -9.38
CA ARG A 44 -16.00 11.19 -10.19
C ARG A 44 -14.82 12.12 -9.89
N VAL A 45 -13.62 11.60 -9.99
CA VAL A 45 -12.41 12.40 -9.73
C VAL A 45 -12.38 13.65 -10.58
N LYS A 46 -12.77 13.55 -11.85
CA LYS A 46 -12.80 14.70 -12.77
C LYS A 46 -13.79 15.80 -12.37
N ASP A 47 -14.79 15.47 -11.57
CA ASP A 47 -15.84 16.39 -11.15
C ASP A 47 -15.58 17.02 -9.79
N LEU A 48 -14.44 16.73 -9.17
CA LEU A 48 -14.08 17.33 -7.89
C LEU A 48 -13.77 18.81 -8.02
N THR A 49 -14.24 19.59 -7.05
CA THR A 49 -13.86 21.00 -6.96
C THR A 49 -12.53 21.14 -6.23
N GLU A 50 -11.88 22.29 -6.38
CA GLU A 50 -10.63 22.57 -5.70
C GLU A 50 -10.80 22.54 -4.18
N ASP A 51 -11.93 23.02 -3.68
CA ASP A 51 -12.23 23.00 -2.26
C ASP A 51 -12.33 21.56 -1.73
N GLN A 52 -12.97 20.68 -2.49
CA GLN A 52 -13.07 19.28 -2.13
C GLN A 52 -11.69 18.59 -2.15
N GLU A 53 -10.88 18.87 -3.14
CA GLU A 53 -9.52 18.34 -3.20
C GLU A 53 -8.69 18.81 -2.00
N SER A 54 -8.78 20.09 -1.66
CA SER A 54 -8.06 20.65 -0.52
C SER A 54 -8.49 20.01 0.80
N ALA A 55 -9.80 19.78 0.97
CA ALA A 55 -10.33 19.12 2.16
C ALA A 55 -9.79 17.68 2.27
N LEU A 56 -9.75 16.96 1.16
CA LEU A 56 -9.21 15.60 1.14
C LEU A 56 -7.73 15.58 1.50
N ARG A 57 -6.95 16.48 0.90
CA ARG A 57 -5.51 16.58 1.19
C ARG A 57 -5.26 16.85 2.66
N GLU A 58 -6.03 17.76 3.24
CA GLU A 58 -5.87 18.12 4.64
C GLU A 58 -6.16 16.93 5.56
N VAL A 59 -7.22 16.18 5.31
CA VAL A 59 -7.55 14.99 6.11
C VAL A 59 -6.46 13.94 6.00
N ILE A 60 -5.98 13.69 4.80
CA ILE A 60 -4.94 12.71 4.55
C ILE A 60 -3.64 13.10 5.26
N ASP A 61 -3.23 14.36 5.14
CA ASP A 61 -1.98 14.83 5.74
C ASP A 61 -2.02 14.74 7.27
N LYS A 62 -3.18 14.98 7.87
CA LYS A 62 -3.30 15.00 9.33
C LYS A 62 -3.39 13.61 9.96
N HIS A 63 -4.02 12.66 9.28
CA HIS A 63 -4.42 11.41 9.93
C HIS A 63 -3.83 10.15 9.32
N TYR A 64 -3.13 10.24 8.21
CA TYR A 64 -2.66 9.05 7.49
C TYR A 64 -1.20 9.16 7.12
N THR A 65 -0.52 8.03 7.26
CA THR A 65 0.84 7.85 6.73
C THR A 65 0.72 7.12 5.41
N ILE A 66 1.20 7.74 4.34
CA ILE A 66 0.99 7.21 2.98
C ILE A 66 2.26 7.31 2.15
N GLU A 67 2.26 6.61 1.00
CA GLU A 67 3.30 6.67 -0.02
C GLU A 67 4.71 6.51 0.54
N GLY A 68 5.62 7.41 0.22
CA GLY A 68 7.01 7.32 0.63
C GLY A 68 7.22 7.19 2.12
N ASP A 69 6.45 7.92 2.91
CA ASP A 69 6.55 7.87 4.37
C ASP A 69 6.14 6.49 4.90
N LEU A 70 5.04 5.94 4.35
CA LEU A 70 4.61 4.60 4.75
C LEU A 70 5.60 3.54 4.29
N ARG A 71 6.11 3.65 3.06
CA ARG A 71 7.12 2.70 2.57
C ARG A 71 8.36 2.71 3.45
N ARG A 72 8.78 3.89 3.86
CA ARG A 72 9.93 4.04 4.77
C ARG A 72 9.65 3.39 6.12
N GLU A 73 8.46 3.63 6.67
CA GLU A 73 8.06 3.05 7.96
C GLU A 73 8.05 1.53 7.90
N VAL A 74 7.47 0.95 6.86
CA VAL A 74 7.45 -0.51 6.68
C VAL A 74 8.86 -1.06 6.56
N ALA A 75 9.71 -0.41 5.78
CA ALA A 75 11.10 -0.83 5.61
C ALA A 75 11.87 -0.79 6.93
N LEU A 76 11.67 0.26 7.73
CA LEU A 76 12.31 0.38 9.04
C LEU A 76 11.81 -0.69 10.01
N ASN A 77 10.51 -1.00 9.97
CA ASN A 77 9.96 -2.05 10.82
C ASN A 77 10.54 -3.41 10.47
N ILE A 78 10.68 -3.72 9.18
CA ILE A 78 11.29 -4.98 8.74
C ILE A 78 12.76 -5.02 9.15
N LYS A 79 13.48 -3.92 8.97
CA LYS A 79 14.87 -3.82 9.38
C LYS A 79 15.05 -4.06 10.87
N ARG A 80 14.17 -3.47 11.68
CA ARG A 80 14.19 -3.68 13.12
C ARG A 80 14.00 -5.15 13.48
N LEU A 81 13.02 -5.81 12.87
CA LEU A 81 12.78 -7.24 13.11
C LEU A 81 14.00 -8.07 12.74
N THR A 82 14.64 -7.74 11.64
CA THR A 82 15.84 -8.43 11.17
C THR A 82 17.00 -8.24 12.14
N GLU A 83 17.20 -7.03 12.64
CA GLU A 83 18.28 -6.70 13.57
C GLU A 83 18.08 -7.37 14.93
N ILE A 84 16.86 -7.44 15.42
CA ILE A 84 16.54 -8.12 16.67
C ILE A 84 16.81 -9.63 16.56
N GLY A 85 16.73 -10.19 15.36
CA GLY A 85 16.98 -11.61 15.13
C GLY A 85 15.82 -12.51 15.54
N CYS A 86 14.60 -11.95 15.64
CA CYS A 86 13.42 -12.77 15.94
C CYS A 86 13.05 -13.63 14.73
N TYR A 87 12.16 -14.60 14.96
CA TYR A 87 11.73 -15.50 13.88
C TYR A 87 11.19 -14.75 12.66
N ARG A 88 10.34 -13.73 12.91
CA ARG A 88 9.78 -12.93 11.80
C ARG A 88 10.89 -12.23 11.00
N GLY A 89 11.88 -11.69 11.68
CA GLY A 89 13.00 -11.03 11.02
C GLY A 89 13.83 -11.99 10.19
N VAL A 90 14.06 -13.19 10.68
CA VAL A 90 14.78 -14.22 9.93
C VAL A 90 14.01 -14.60 8.67
N ARG A 91 12.69 -14.72 8.75
CA ARG A 91 11.87 -15.02 7.57
C ARG A 91 11.95 -13.91 6.53
N HIS A 92 11.93 -12.64 6.96
CA HIS A 92 12.11 -11.51 6.03
C HIS A 92 13.48 -11.53 5.37
N ARG A 93 14.51 -11.80 6.15
CA ARG A 93 15.88 -11.84 5.62
C ARG A 93 16.05 -12.92 4.57
N ARG A 94 15.42 -14.07 4.75
CA ARG A 94 15.52 -15.19 3.83
C ARG A 94 14.54 -15.12 2.68
N GLY A 95 13.63 -14.12 2.67
CA GLY A 95 12.62 -14.01 1.63
C GLY A 95 11.57 -15.10 1.66
N LEU A 96 11.24 -15.60 2.85
CA LEU A 96 10.26 -16.66 3.05
C LEU A 96 8.97 -16.12 3.64
N PRO A 97 7.84 -16.84 3.49
CA PRO A 97 6.58 -16.43 4.12
C PRO A 97 6.74 -16.25 5.62
N VAL A 98 6.13 -15.18 6.15
CA VAL A 98 6.33 -14.75 7.54
C VAL A 98 5.21 -15.23 8.45
N ARG A 99 4.04 -15.54 7.90
CA ARG A 99 2.84 -15.84 8.68
C ARG A 99 2.56 -17.33 8.85
N GLY A 100 3.58 -18.16 8.89
CA GLY A 100 3.42 -19.58 9.14
C GLY A 100 2.91 -20.39 7.96
N GLN A 101 2.96 -19.84 6.76
CA GLN A 101 2.53 -20.55 5.56
C GLN A 101 3.52 -21.64 5.17
N ARG A 102 3.02 -22.62 4.47
CA ARG A 102 3.89 -23.68 3.94
C ARG A 102 4.83 -23.11 2.87
N THR A 103 6.04 -23.61 2.84
CA THR A 103 7.05 -23.21 1.89
C THR A 103 7.31 -24.25 0.82
N LYS A 104 6.83 -25.46 1.05
CA LYS A 104 7.10 -26.61 0.19
C LYS A 104 6.35 -26.52 -1.15
N THR A 105 5.23 -25.83 -1.20
CA THR A 105 4.39 -25.80 -2.39
C THR A 105 4.27 -24.38 -2.97
N ASN A 106 3.34 -23.57 -2.51
CA ASN A 106 2.85 -22.40 -3.22
C ASN A 106 3.36 -21.05 -2.72
N ALA A 107 4.53 -20.99 -2.11
CA ALA A 107 5.05 -19.73 -1.56
C ALA A 107 5.75 -18.85 -2.60
N ARG A 108 5.17 -18.75 -3.80
CA ARG A 108 5.83 -18.06 -4.92
C ARG A 108 5.84 -16.53 -4.78
N THR A 109 4.85 -15.96 -4.11
CA THR A 109 4.82 -14.50 -3.91
C THR A 109 6.08 -14.00 -3.20
N ARG A 110 6.52 -14.72 -2.18
CA ARG A 110 7.73 -14.35 -1.44
C ARG A 110 9.00 -14.86 -2.10
N LYS A 111 8.97 -16.10 -2.58
CA LYS A 111 10.16 -16.73 -3.17
C LYS A 111 10.41 -16.30 -4.60
N GLY A 112 9.38 -15.77 -5.27
CA GLY A 112 9.49 -15.43 -6.67
C GLY A 112 9.20 -16.59 -7.59
N PRO A 113 9.36 -16.41 -8.90
CA PRO A 113 9.13 -17.49 -9.87
C PRO A 113 10.07 -18.66 -9.65
N LYS A 114 9.66 -19.83 -10.11
CA LYS A 114 10.50 -21.00 -10.04
C LYS A 114 11.81 -20.77 -10.81
N LYS A 115 12.89 -21.17 -10.22
CA LYS A 115 14.20 -21.09 -10.88
C LYS A 115 14.76 -22.50 -11.00
N THR A 116 15.13 -22.86 -12.22
CA THR A 116 15.78 -24.13 -12.48
C THR A 116 17.29 -23.96 -12.41
N ILE A 117 17.96 -24.80 -11.65
CA ILE A 117 19.41 -24.78 -11.57
C ILE A 117 19.95 -25.50 -12.81
N ALA A 118 20.61 -24.75 -13.69
CA ALA A 118 21.02 -25.25 -15.01
C ALA A 118 21.92 -26.46 -14.93
N ASN A 119 22.79 -26.52 -13.95
CA ASN A 119 23.79 -27.59 -13.86
C ASN A 119 23.39 -28.71 -12.89
N LYS A 120 22.15 -28.69 -12.41
CA LYS A 120 21.73 -29.71 -11.48
C LYS A 120 21.54 -31.04 -12.17
N LYS A 121 22.26 -32.03 -11.72
CA LYS A 121 22.13 -33.38 -12.23
C LYS A 121 21.36 -34.26 -11.26
N LYS A 122 20.73 -35.25 -11.78
CA LYS A 122 19.99 -36.22 -10.98
C LYS A 122 20.89 -37.25 -10.36
#